data_6e24b8bbfc9e10d25453bb48934a5b6a
#
_entry.id   6e24b8bbfc9e10d25453bb48934a5b6a
#
_cell.length_a   1.000
_cell.length_b   1.000
_cell.length_c   1.000
_cell.angle_alpha   90.00
_cell.angle_beta   90.00
_cell.angle_gamma   90.00
#
_symmetry.space_group_name_H-M   'P 1'
#
loop_
_entity.id
_entity.type
_entity.pdbx_description
1 polymer ?
#
loop_
_entity_poly.entity_id
_entity_poly.type
_entity_poly.pdbx_seq_one_letter_code
_entity_poly.pdbx_strand_id
1 'polypeptide(L)'
;MLHKHASGTTRACACSAAMINPGINRFCDVAVVGGGPAGLAAAVYLSRFLRSVLLFDAGDGRAELIPKTHNCPGFPDGVSGKDLLARLRAQAMAYGTEIVAAGVKSLTARPGAFVLATTTGHVHASRVVLATGVVDRAPAMHGLRKAIAAGIVRLCPVCDAYEVQGQRIAVVGPERSALKEALYLRHYSRDICIICNYPEDVSGSTRAKAGAAGIAVRDFVDDLVPRNSGLDLVMADGSTERIDVLYAAMGCDVRSELAMEVGAHCDEDGYILIGPHAQTSIEGVYAVGDVAKALNQIAVGFGQAALASTHIHNAMLAERAGSRCEKEPEAHHQSPNPRPGG
;
A
#
# COMPACT_ATOMS: atom_id res chain seq x y z
N MET A 1 -28.40 -57.50 9.70
CA MET A 1 -27.25 -57.14 8.83
C MET A 1 -26.70 -55.83 9.30
N LEU A 2 -25.48 -55.87 9.82
CA LEU A 2 -24.77 -54.78 10.48
C LEU A 2 -24.06 -53.90 9.42
N HIS A 3 -24.27 -52.59 9.43
CA HIS A 3 -23.35 -51.66 8.78
C HIS A 3 -22.71 -50.75 9.83
N LYS A 4 -21.39 -50.89 9.95
CA LYS A 4 -20.49 -50.10 10.81
C LYS A 4 -20.36 -48.69 10.25
N HIS A 5 -20.61 -47.67 11.07
CA HIS A 5 -20.18 -46.31 10.83
C HIS A 5 -18.73 -46.13 11.26
N ALA A 6 -17.87 -45.76 10.32
CA ALA A 6 -16.49 -45.35 10.60
C ALA A 6 -16.49 -43.87 11.00
N SER A 7 -16.06 -43.61 12.23
CA SER A 7 -15.80 -42.27 12.73
C SER A 7 -14.46 -41.76 12.19
N GLY A 8 -14.52 -40.80 11.25
CA GLY A 8 -13.34 -40.05 10.79
C GLY A 8 -13.00 -38.95 11.77
N THR A 9 -11.94 -39.10 12.55
CA THR A 9 -11.32 -38.06 13.36
C THR A 9 -10.59 -37.08 12.45
N THR A 10 -11.15 -35.88 12.28
CA THR A 10 -10.47 -34.74 11.71
C THR A 10 -9.36 -34.28 12.66
N ARG A 11 -8.11 -34.56 12.31
CA ARG A 11 -6.95 -33.95 12.94
C ARG A 11 -6.94 -32.44 12.62
N ALA A 12 -7.27 -31.62 13.59
CA ALA A 12 -6.98 -30.19 13.57
C ALA A 12 -5.46 -30.02 13.50
N CYS A 13 -4.98 -29.47 12.40
CA CYS A 13 -3.59 -29.07 12.24
C CYS A 13 -3.39 -27.82 13.12
N ALA A 14 -2.86 -28.01 14.32
CA ALA A 14 -2.40 -26.93 15.18
C ALA A 14 -1.16 -26.32 14.49
N CYS A 15 -1.33 -25.14 13.91
CA CYS A 15 -0.20 -24.29 13.53
C CYS A 15 0.52 -23.88 14.82
N SER A 16 1.56 -24.62 15.15
CA SER A 16 2.54 -24.24 16.15
C SER A 16 3.20 -22.94 15.70
N ALA A 17 2.93 -21.85 16.39
CA ALA A 17 3.75 -20.63 16.31
C ALA A 17 5.17 -21.00 16.75
N ALA A 18 6.05 -21.28 15.79
CA ALA A 18 7.46 -21.50 16.05
C ALA A 18 8.01 -20.23 16.69
N MET A 19 8.43 -20.33 17.96
CA MET A 19 9.18 -19.27 18.63
C MET A 19 10.46 -19.00 17.85
N ILE A 20 10.55 -17.83 17.24
CA ILE A 20 11.68 -17.40 16.41
C ILE A 20 12.82 -17.04 17.35
N ASN A 21 13.90 -17.82 17.29
CA ASN A 21 15.10 -17.62 18.06
C ASN A 21 15.81 -16.31 17.58
N PRO A 22 16.08 -15.32 18.44
CA PRO A 22 16.75 -14.07 18.06
C PRO A 22 18.23 -14.35 17.74
N GLY A 23 18.56 -14.55 16.46
CA GLY A 23 19.90 -14.82 15.98
C GLY A 23 19.98 -15.62 14.69
N ILE A 24 18.85 -16.07 14.14
CA ILE A 24 18.84 -16.84 12.88
C ILE A 24 18.85 -15.85 11.71
N ASN A 25 19.96 -15.83 10.95
CA ASN A 25 20.01 -15.19 9.64
C ASN A 25 19.12 -15.98 8.68
N ARG A 26 18.02 -15.37 8.25
CA ARG A 26 17.12 -15.94 7.24
C ARG A 26 17.50 -15.40 5.86
N PHE A 27 17.34 -16.23 4.85
CA PHE A 27 17.65 -15.87 3.46
C PHE A 27 16.41 -16.06 2.59
N CYS A 28 16.17 -15.14 1.67
CA CYS A 28 15.12 -15.25 0.66
C CYS A 28 15.57 -14.61 -0.66
N ASP A 29 14.92 -14.99 -1.75
CA ASP A 29 15.12 -14.32 -3.03
C ASP A 29 14.63 -12.87 -2.95
N VAL A 30 13.43 -12.66 -2.40
CA VAL A 30 12.80 -11.35 -2.33
C VAL A 30 12.17 -11.11 -0.95
N ALA A 31 12.53 -9.99 -0.34
CA ALA A 31 11.83 -9.45 0.82
C ALA A 31 10.79 -8.42 0.36
N VAL A 32 9.54 -8.58 0.76
CA VAL A 32 8.45 -7.61 0.53
C VAL A 32 8.14 -6.92 1.85
N VAL A 33 8.23 -5.59 1.90
CA VAL A 33 7.99 -4.80 3.11
C VAL A 33 6.67 -4.06 2.98
N GLY A 34 5.65 -4.54 3.70
CA GLY A 34 4.29 -4.01 3.72
C GLY A 34 3.26 -5.03 3.25
N GLY A 35 2.30 -5.36 4.15
CA GLY A 35 1.21 -6.32 3.92
C GLY A 35 -0.06 -5.69 3.34
N GLY A 36 0.05 -4.53 2.69
CA GLY A 36 -1.03 -3.88 1.94
C GLY A 36 -1.35 -4.59 0.61
N PRO A 37 -2.37 -4.12 -0.14
CA PRO A 37 -2.78 -4.76 -1.40
C PRO A 37 -1.64 -4.91 -2.41
N ALA A 38 -0.78 -3.88 -2.57
CA ALA A 38 0.33 -3.91 -3.52
C ALA A 38 1.43 -4.91 -3.12
N GLY A 39 1.80 -4.96 -1.83
CA GLY A 39 2.81 -5.90 -1.34
C GLY A 39 2.32 -7.34 -1.42
N LEU A 40 1.08 -7.61 -1.03
CA LEU A 40 0.48 -8.94 -1.15
C LEU A 40 0.37 -9.39 -2.62
N ALA A 41 -0.01 -8.48 -3.53
CA ALA A 41 -0.02 -8.79 -4.96
C ALA A 41 1.39 -9.12 -5.48
N ALA A 42 2.42 -8.33 -5.10
CA ALA A 42 3.81 -8.63 -5.47
C ALA A 42 4.24 -10.00 -4.95
N ALA A 43 3.90 -10.34 -3.70
CA ALA A 43 4.19 -11.64 -3.12
C ALA A 43 3.51 -12.79 -3.89
N VAL A 44 2.24 -12.63 -4.31
CA VAL A 44 1.55 -13.59 -5.16
C VAL A 44 2.31 -13.83 -6.47
N TYR A 45 2.67 -12.77 -7.19
CA TYR A 45 3.40 -12.91 -8.47
C TYR A 45 4.76 -13.58 -8.28
N LEU A 46 5.56 -13.12 -7.32
CA LEU A 46 6.90 -13.64 -7.05
C LEU A 46 6.87 -15.11 -6.64
N SER A 47 5.96 -15.51 -5.74
CA SER A 47 5.82 -16.90 -5.31
C SER A 47 5.35 -17.80 -6.47
N ARG A 48 4.48 -17.31 -7.36
CA ARG A 48 4.10 -18.02 -8.58
C ARG A 48 5.24 -18.15 -9.59
N PHE A 49 6.23 -17.27 -9.54
CA PHE A 49 7.51 -17.40 -10.27
C PHE A 49 8.52 -18.30 -9.53
N LEU A 50 8.08 -19.01 -8.49
CA LEU A 50 8.89 -19.94 -7.69
C LEU A 50 10.07 -19.24 -6.99
N ARG A 51 9.91 -17.97 -6.62
CA ARG A 51 10.87 -17.26 -5.78
C ARG A 51 10.54 -17.50 -4.31
N SER A 52 11.59 -17.63 -3.48
CA SER A 52 11.40 -17.61 -2.03
C SER A 52 11.07 -16.19 -1.56
N VAL A 53 9.88 -16.01 -0.96
CA VAL A 53 9.35 -14.69 -0.59
C VAL A 53 9.08 -14.61 0.90
N LEU A 54 9.66 -13.62 1.56
CA LEU A 54 9.30 -13.21 2.91
C LEU A 54 8.56 -11.86 2.82
N LEU A 55 7.32 -11.82 3.32
CA LEU A 55 6.56 -10.60 3.41
C LEU A 55 6.44 -10.15 4.87
N PHE A 56 6.86 -8.92 5.15
CA PHE A 56 6.79 -8.30 6.47
C PHE A 56 5.55 -7.41 6.58
N ASP A 57 4.70 -7.69 7.56
CA ASP A 57 3.47 -6.95 7.81
C ASP A 57 3.40 -6.50 9.28
N ALA A 58 3.42 -5.18 9.49
CA ALA A 58 3.32 -4.59 10.83
C ALA A 58 1.86 -4.52 11.35
N GLY A 59 0.86 -4.79 10.49
CA GLY A 59 -0.56 -4.86 10.89
C GLY A 59 -1.26 -3.50 10.99
N ASP A 60 -0.75 -2.45 10.35
CA ASP A 60 -1.31 -1.08 10.39
C ASP A 60 -1.58 -0.52 8.99
N GLY A 61 -1.96 -1.39 8.05
CA GLY A 61 -2.18 -1.03 6.66
C GLY A 61 -3.37 -0.09 6.45
N ARG A 62 -3.19 0.95 5.61
CA ARG A 62 -4.23 1.91 5.22
C ARG A 62 -5.51 1.22 4.72
N ALA A 63 -5.37 0.15 3.95
CA ALA A 63 -6.50 -0.57 3.38
C ALA A 63 -7.44 -1.18 4.45
N GLU A 64 -6.99 -1.42 5.68
CA GLU A 64 -7.85 -1.91 6.77
C GLU A 64 -8.92 -0.90 7.19
N LEU A 65 -8.68 0.39 6.90
CA LEU A 65 -9.62 1.47 7.19
C LEU A 65 -10.76 1.58 6.17
N ILE A 66 -10.68 0.90 5.04
CA ILE A 66 -11.69 0.95 3.97
C ILE A 66 -12.94 0.17 4.41
N PRO A 67 -14.08 0.83 4.68
CA PRO A 67 -15.30 0.13 5.06
C PRO A 67 -15.81 -0.75 3.93
N LYS A 68 -15.90 -0.17 2.74
CA LYS A 68 -16.24 -0.82 1.47
C LYS A 68 -15.74 0.04 0.31
N THR A 69 -15.11 -0.56 -0.68
CA THR A 69 -14.77 0.11 -1.94
C THR A 69 -15.49 -0.56 -3.11
N HIS A 70 -16.02 0.24 -4.03
CA HIS A 70 -16.68 -0.22 -5.25
C HIS A 70 -15.83 0.01 -6.50
N ASN A 71 -14.71 0.70 -6.38
CA ASN A 71 -13.79 0.96 -7.51
C ASN A 71 -12.69 -0.09 -7.67
N CYS A 72 -12.79 -1.23 -6.97
CA CYS A 72 -11.89 -2.37 -7.17
C CYS A 72 -12.51 -3.31 -8.23
N PRO A 73 -11.97 -3.37 -9.46
CA PRO A 73 -12.53 -4.22 -10.51
C PRO A 73 -12.59 -5.69 -10.10
N GLY A 74 -13.67 -6.38 -10.47
CA GLY A 74 -13.92 -7.77 -10.08
C GLY A 74 -14.82 -7.94 -8.84
N PHE A 75 -15.18 -6.84 -8.18
CA PHE A 75 -16.08 -6.83 -7.02
C PHE A 75 -17.31 -5.92 -7.28
N PRO A 76 -18.32 -6.42 -8.03
CA PRO A 76 -19.49 -5.61 -8.41
C PRO A 76 -20.28 -5.08 -7.20
N ASP A 77 -20.33 -5.85 -6.11
CA ASP A 77 -21.00 -5.45 -4.87
C ASP A 77 -20.08 -4.70 -3.92
N GLY A 78 -18.87 -4.34 -4.37
CA GLY A 78 -17.82 -3.78 -3.54
C GLY A 78 -17.15 -4.81 -2.63
N VAL A 79 -16.06 -4.42 -2.01
CA VAL A 79 -15.32 -5.25 -1.06
C VAL A 79 -14.80 -4.40 0.09
N SER A 80 -14.84 -4.92 1.32
CA SER A 80 -14.17 -4.26 2.45
C SER A 80 -12.66 -4.41 2.32
N GLY A 81 -11.91 -3.44 2.86
CA GLY A 81 -10.46 -3.55 2.86
C GLY A 81 -9.96 -4.79 3.60
N LYS A 82 -10.62 -5.14 4.71
CA LYS A 82 -10.31 -6.36 5.48
C LYS A 82 -10.51 -7.64 4.66
N ASP A 83 -11.64 -7.77 3.96
CA ASP A 83 -11.92 -8.94 3.13
C ASP A 83 -10.96 -9.03 1.94
N LEU A 84 -10.64 -7.89 1.31
CA LEU A 84 -9.66 -7.84 0.23
C LEU A 84 -8.28 -8.33 0.71
N LEU A 85 -7.80 -7.78 1.84
CA LEU A 85 -6.53 -8.20 2.43
C LEU A 85 -6.52 -9.66 2.83
N ALA A 86 -7.61 -10.17 3.43
CA ALA A 86 -7.72 -11.58 3.81
C ALA A 86 -7.62 -12.50 2.58
N ARG A 87 -8.30 -12.17 1.47
CA ARG A 87 -8.23 -12.93 0.21
C ARG A 87 -6.83 -12.90 -0.40
N LEU A 88 -6.17 -11.74 -0.44
CA LEU A 88 -4.81 -11.59 -0.96
C LEU A 88 -3.79 -12.35 -0.10
N ARG A 89 -3.91 -12.32 1.24
CA ARG A 89 -3.07 -13.09 2.16
C ARG A 89 -3.23 -14.59 1.93
N ALA A 90 -4.47 -15.07 1.87
CA ALA A 90 -4.74 -16.48 1.60
C ALA A 90 -4.14 -16.91 0.25
N GLN A 91 -4.26 -16.09 -0.79
CA GLN A 91 -3.69 -16.37 -2.09
C GLN A 91 -2.16 -16.39 -2.07
N ALA A 92 -1.49 -15.42 -1.43
CA ALA A 92 -0.04 -15.38 -1.31
C ALA A 92 0.50 -16.62 -0.58
N MET A 93 -0.12 -16.97 0.56
CA MET A 93 0.25 -18.16 1.36
C MET A 93 0.05 -19.47 0.59
N ALA A 94 -1.00 -19.58 -0.23
CA ALA A 94 -1.27 -20.76 -1.05
C ALA A 94 -0.16 -21.05 -2.07
N TYR A 95 0.62 -20.04 -2.46
CA TYR A 95 1.78 -20.17 -3.34
C TYR A 95 3.12 -20.17 -2.60
N GLY A 96 3.12 -20.27 -1.27
CA GLY A 96 4.33 -20.45 -0.47
C GLY A 96 4.97 -19.13 0.02
N THR A 97 4.29 -17.98 -0.09
CA THR A 97 4.75 -16.77 0.61
C THR A 97 4.70 -17.00 2.12
N GLU A 98 5.79 -16.73 2.80
CA GLU A 98 5.78 -16.65 4.26
C GLU A 98 5.50 -15.21 4.68
N ILE A 99 4.44 -15.02 5.48
CA ILE A 99 4.06 -13.71 6.02
C ILE A 99 4.54 -13.64 7.47
N VAL A 100 5.39 -12.66 7.73
CA VAL A 100 5.99 -12.42 9.06
C VAL A 100 5.30 -11.20 9.68
N ALA A 101 4.64 -11.40 10.81
CA ALA A 101 4.02 -10.32 11.58
C ALA A 101 5.10 -9.51 12.31
N ALA A 102 5.81 -8.66 11.58
CA ALA A 102 6.92 -7.86 12.09
C ALA A 102 7.11 -6.59 11.26
N GLY A 103 7.54 -5.51 11.92
CA GLY A 103 8.03 -4.31 11.25
C GLY A 103 9.49 -4.44 10.85
N VAL A 104 9.85 -3.90 9.69
CA VAL A 104 11.25 -3.70 9.27
C VAL A 104 11.71 -2.34 9.80
N LYS A 105 12.81 -2.32 10.53
CA LYS A 105 13.35 -1.13 11.21
C LYS A 105 14.43 -0.43 10.39
N SER A 106 15.22 -1.21 9.64
CA SER A 106 16.27 -0.67 8.78
C SER A 106 16.51 -1.57 7.57
N LEU A 107 17.04 -0.98 6.52
CA LEU A 107 17.41 -1.62 5.27
C LEU A 107 18.83 -1.20 4.91
N THR A 108 19.75 -2.17 4.76
CA THR A 108 21.14 -1.89 4.42
C THR A 108 21.54 -2.65 3.16
N ALA A 109 22.11 -1.95 2.18
CA ALA A 109 22.68 -2.57 1.00
C ALA A 109 24.04 -3.24 1.33
N ARG A 110 24.29 -4.42 0.75
CA ARG A 110 25.54 -5.17 0.82
C ARG A 110 25.89 -5.65 -0.58
N PRO A 111 27.14 -6.02 -0.85
CA PRO A 111 27.49 -6.60 -2.15
C PRO A 111 26.60 -7.82 -2.50
N GLY A 112 25.76 -7.68 -3.53
CA GLY A 112 24.88 -8.75 -4.02
C GLY A 112 23.64 -9.07 -3.15
N ALA A 113 23.38 -8.33 -2.06
CA ALA A 113 22.26 -8.60 -1.16
C ALA A 113 21.84 -7.36 -0.37
N PHE A 114 20.71 -7.48 0.33
CA PHE A 114 20.19 -6.52 1.29
C PHE A 114 20.02 -7.19 2.64
N VAL A 115 20.28 -6.43 3.71
CA VAL A 115 20.03 -6.87 5.09
C VAL A 115 18.90 -6.02 5.66
N LEU A 116 17.82 -6.70 6.07
CA LEU A 116 16.68 -6.09 6.74
C LEU A 116 16.78 -6.41 8.22
N ALA A 117 16.86 -5.39 9.08
CA ALA A 117 16.69 -5.55 10.52
C ALA A 117 15.20 -5.47 10.85
N THR A 118 14.68 -6.51 11.47
CA THR A 118 13.27 -6.60 11.87
C THR A 118 13.13 -6.61 13.38
N THR A 119 11.90 -6.58 13.87
CA THR A 119 11.62 -6.76 15.31
C THR A 119 11.95 -8.17 15.81
N THR A 120 12.18 -9.14 14.91
CA THR A 120 12.40 -10.56 15.22
C THR A 120 13.78 -11.09 14.80
N GLY A 121 14.67 -10.24 14.25
CA GLY A 121 16.02 -10.62 13.82
C GLY A 121 16.39 -10.01 12.47
N HIS A 122 17.44 -10.55 11.84
CA HIS A 122 17.94 -10.09 10.54
C HIS A 122 17.53 -11.03 9.42
N VAL A 123 17.23 -10.45 8.26
CA VAL A 123 16.91 -11.18 7.04
C VAL A 123 17.79 -10.68 5.89
N HIS A 124 18.31 -11.61 5.11
CA HIS A 124 19.07 -11.35 3.91
C HIS A 124 18.21 -11.63 2.67
N ALA A 125 18.12 -10.67 1.77
CA ALA A 125 17.35 -10.80 0.53
C ALA A 125 18.18 -10.37 -0.67
N SER A 126 18.04 -11.06 -1.81
CA SER A 126 18.68 -10.65 -3.05
C SER A 126 18.01 -9.40 -3.65
N ARG A 127 16.70 -9.23 -3.45
CA ARG A 127 15.88 -8.09 -3.90
C ARG A 127 14.92 -7.66 -2.82
N VAL A 128 14.53 -6.38 -2.87
CA VAL A 128 13.57 -5.80 -1.93
C VAL A 128 12.45 -5.11 -2.69
N VAL A 129 11.21 -5.34 -2.26
CA VAL A 129 10.02 -4.59 -2.71
C VAL A 129 9.49 -3.80 -1.53
N LEU A 130 9.57 -2.47 -1.60
CA LEU A 130 8.99 -1.55 -0.64
C LEU A 130 7.52 -1.30 -1.01
N ALA A 131 6.61 -1.72 -0.15
CA ALA A 131 5.16 -1.57 -0.27
C ALA A 131 4.58 -0.96 1.03
N THR A 132 5.35 -0.09 1.65
CA THR A 132 5.12 0.49 2.98
C THR A 132 3.93 1.47 3.03
N GLY A 133 3.55 2.01 1.87
CA GLY A 133 2.37 2.86 1.71
C GLY A 133 2.48 4.22 2.38
N VAL A 134 1.32 4.74 2.79
CA VAL A 134 1.17 6.06 3.41
C VAL A 134 0.27 5.99 4.64
N VAL A 135 0.32 7.04 5.47
CA VAL A 135 -0.62 7.29 6.58
C VAL A 135 -1.40 8.56 6.27
N ASP A 136 -2.73 8.46 6.15
CA ASP A 136 -3.57 9.62 5.92
C ASP A 136 -3.55 10.56 7.13
N ARG A 137 -3.40 11.85 6.89
CA ARG A 137 -3.67 12.88 7.88
C ARG A 137 -5.17 13.13 7.94
N ALA A 138 -5.70 13.23 9.13
CA ALA A 138 -7.12 13.44 9.36
C ALA A 138 -7.35 14.47 10.47
N PRO A 139 -8.53 15.13 10.52
CA PRO A 139 -8.81 16.13 11.53
C PRO A 139 -8.82 15.51 12.94
N ALA A 140 -8.37 16.30 13.91
CA ALA A 140 -8.51 15.96 15.31
C ALA A 140 -9.99 16.03 15.68
N MET A 141 -10.62 14.87 15.86
CA MET A 141 -12.03 14.77 16.26
C MET A 141 -12.29 13.54 17.12
N HIS A 142 -13.23 13.64 18.02
CA HIS A 142 -13.64 12.49 18.82
C HIS A 142 -14.32 11.43 17.93
N GLY A 143 -13.93 10.15 18.10
CA GLY A 143 -14.57 9.04 17.39
C GLY A 143 -14.20 8.92 15.90
N LEU A 144 -13.12 9.54 15.43
CA LEU A 144 -12.67 9.54 14.04
C LEU A 144 -12.71 8.14 13.39
N ARG A 145 -12.12 7.12 14.04
CA ARG A 145 -12.10 5.75 13.50
C ARG A 145 -13.51 5.17 13.28
N LYS A 146 -14.45 5.47 14.17
CA LYS A 146 -15.86 5.06 14.02
C LYS A 146 -16.53 5.80 12.88
N ALA A 147 -16.24 7.10 12.73
CA ALA A 147 -16.77 7.93 11.64
C ALA A 147 -16.25 7.48 10.27
N ILE A 148 -14.96 7.07 10.17
CA ILE A 148 -14.39 6.46 8.97
C ILE A 148 -15.08 5.12 8.67
N ALA A 149 -15.20 4.25 9.66
CA ALA A 149 -15.86 2.95 9.50
C ALA A 149 -17.33 3.05 9.09
N ALA A 150 -18.01 4.13 9.49
CA ALA A 150 -19.39 4.43 9.10
C ALA A 150 -19.50 5.15 7.74
N GLY A 151 -18.36 5.49 7.08
CA GLY A 151 -18.34 6.23 5.82
C GLY A 151 -18.74 7.71 5.94
N ILE A 152 -18.79 8.24 7.16
CA ILE A 152 -19.10 9.66 7.46
C ILE A 152 -17.86 10.52 7.19
N VAL A 153 -16.67 10.03 7.59
CA VAL A 153 -15.38 10.64 7.24
C VAL A 153 -14.72 9.81 6.16
N ARG A 154 -14.34 10.46 5.07
CA ARG A 154 -13.73 9.85 3.88
C ARG A 154 -12.40 10.49 3.58
N LEU A 155 -11.48 9.72 2.99
CA LEU A 155 -10.08 10.10 2.80
C LEU A 155 -9.68 10.17 1.31
N CYS A 156 -10.59 9.81 0.39
CA CYS A 156 -10.23 9.68 -1.02
C CYS A 156 -11.45 9.89 -1.94
N PRO A 157 -11.63 11.09 -2.48
CA PRO A 157 -12.73 11.37 -3.42
C PRO A 157 -12.71 10.50 -4.68
N VAL A 158 -11.51 10.15 -5.18
CA VAL A 158 -11.38 9.25 -6.35
C VAL A 158 -11.91 7.85 -6.05
N CYS A 159 -11.88 7.45 -4.77
CA CYS A 159 -12.31 6.11 -4.36
C CYS A 159 -13.84 5.99 -4.25
N ASP A 160 -14.52 7.05 -3.78
CA ASP A 160 -15.88 6.92 -3.26
C ASP A 160 -16.78 8.17 -3.41
N ALA A 161 -16.41 9.12 -4.30
CA ALA A 161 -17.28 10.26 -4.57
C ALA A 161 -18.61 9.88 -5.26
N TYR A 162 -18.61 8.73 -5.96
CA TYR A 162 -19.82 8.22 -6.60
C TYR A 162 -20.93 7.91 -5.56
N GLU A 163 -20.55 7.40 -4.38
CA GLU A 163 -21.46 6.99 -3.32
C GLU A 163 -22.10 8.16 -2.55
N VAL A 164 -21.59 9.39 -2.75
CA VAL A 164 -22.07 10.58 -2.02
C VAL A 164 -22.80 11.58 -2.91
N GLN A 165 -23.31 11.10 -4.06
CA GLN A 165 -24.08 11.95 -4.98
C GLN A 165 -25.25 12.64 -4.28
N GLY A 166 -25.35 13.97 -4.48
CA GLY A 166 -26.42 14.78 -3.93
C GLY A 166 -26.39 15.02 -2.41
N GLN A 167 -25.40 14.48 -1.71
CA GLN A 167 -25.25 14.67 -0.25
C GLN A 167 -24.64 16.03 0.06
N ARG A 168 -24.83 16.49 1.31
CA ARG A 168 -24.15 17.67 1.87
C ARG A 168 -22.75 17.28 2.26
N ILE A 169 -21.77 17.85 1.59
CA ILE A 169 -20.35 17.47 1.71
C ILE A 169 -19.57 18.64 2.31
N ALA A 170 -18.80 18.36 3.36
CA ALA A 170 -17.77 19.27 3.81
C ALA A 170 -16.37 18.73 3.43
N VAL A 171 -15.46 19.61 3.10
CA VAL A 171 -14.06 19.29 2.82
C VAL A 171 -13.18 20.06 3.80
N VAL A 172 -12.37 19.34 4.60
CA VAL A 172 -11.46 19.95 5.58
C VAL A 172 -10.00 19.73 5.20
N GLY A 173 -9.19 20.76 5.29
CA GLY A 173 -7.76 20.67 5.03
C GLY A 173 -7.12 22.00 4.67
N PRO A 174 -5.81 22.01 4.32
CA PRO A 174 -5.13 23.18 3.81
C PRO A 174 -5.86 23.78 2.61
N GLU A 175 -5.92 25.08 2.54
CA GLU A 175 -6.69 25.87 1.57
C GLU A 175 -6.64 25.33 0.14
N ARG A 176 -5.42 25.12 -0.37
CA ARG A 176 -5.20 24.65 -1.75
C ARG A 176 -5.74 23.24 -1.98
N SER A 177 -5.53 22.34 -1.02
CA SER A 177 -5.98 20.94 -1.11
C SER A 177 -7.50 20.85 -0.98
N ALA A 178 -8.08 21.57 0.00
CA ALA A 178 -9.51 21.60 0.23
C ALA A 178 -10.26 22.17 -0.98
N LEU A 179 -9.78 23.26 -1.57
CA LEU A 179 -10.37 23.82 -2.80
C LEU A 179 -10.31 22.83 -3.96
N LYS A 180 -9.15 22.19 -4.17
CA LYS A 180 -8.98 21.21 -5.26
C LYS A 180 -9.95 20.04 -5.13
N GLU A 181 -10.09 19.48 -3.93
CA GLU A 181 -11.00 18.36 -3.68
C GLU A 181 -12.47 18.80 -3.73
N ALA A 182 -12.82 19.96 -3.19
CA ALA A 182 -14.17 20.49 -3.28
C ALA A 182 -14.60 20.73 -4.73
N LEU A 183 -13.71 21.25 -5.59
CA LEU A 183 -13.97 21.41 -7.03
C LEU A 183 -14.15 20.05 -7.72
N TYR A 184 -13.40 19.02 -7.35
CA TYR A 184 -13.59 17.67 -7.85
C TYR A 184 -14.96 17.10 -7.44
N LEU A 185 -15.32 17.22 -6.16
CA LEU A 185 -16.59 16.74 -5.60
C LEU A 185 -17.80 17.49 -6.15
N ARG A 186 -17.59 18.70 -6.70
CA ARG A 186 -18.66 19.50 -7.32
C ARG A 186 -19.34 18.82 -8.50
N HIS A 187 -18.66 17.83 -9.11
CA HIS A 187 -19.25 16.98 -10.14
C HIS A 187 -20.34 16.06 -9.57
N TYR A 188 -20.26 15.67 -8.31
CA TYR A 188 -21.12 14.69 -7.67
C TYR A 188 -22.20 15.32 -6.77
N SER A 189 -21.93 16.46 -6.18
CA SER A 189 -22.91 17.19 -5.35
C SER A 189 -22.91 18.69 -5.63
N ARG A 190 -24.07 19.31 -5.41
CA ARG A 190 -24.23 20.76 -5.46
C ARG A 190 -24.18 21.43 -4.08
N ASP A 191 -24.20 20.67 -3.03
CA ASP A 191 -24.16 21.14 -1.64
C ASP A 191 -22.79 20.82 -1.04
N ILE A 192 -21.85 21.74 -1.23
CA ILE A 192 -20.45 21.56 -0.79
C ILE A 192 -20.01 22.79 -0.03
N CYS A 193 -19.33 22.57 1.09
CA CYS A 193 -18.58 23.60 1.80
C CYS A 193 -17.12 23.18 2.05
N ILE A 194 -16.25 24.17 2.14
CA ILE A 194 -14.87 24.03 2.61
C ILE A 194 -14.82 24.51 4.05
N ILE A 195 -14.16 23.73 4.91
CA ILE A 195 -13.85 24.06 6.29
C ILE A 195 -12.35 24.37 6.36
N CYS A 196 -12.02 25.57 6.78
CA CYS A 196 -10.63 25.98 7.00
C CYS A 196 -10.43 26.13 8.51
N ASN A 197 -9.84 25.13 9.12
CA ASN A 197 -9.54 25.10 10.56
C ASN A 197 -8.09 25.56 10.86
N TYR A 198 -7.49 26.34 9.99
CA TYR A 198 -6.17 26.91 10.23
C TYR A 198 -6.33 28.39 10.62
N PRO A 199 -5.46 28.90 11.52
CA PRO A 199 -5.53 30.29 11.98
C PRO A 199 -5.30 31.33 10.90
N GLU A 200 -4.96 30.91 9.68
CA GLU A 200 -4.80 31.78 8.53
C GLU A 200 -6.12 31.90 7.78
N ASP A 201 -6.58 33.12 7.58
CA ASP A 201 -7.77 33.42 6.78
C ASP A 201 -7.66 32.84 5.38
N VAL A 202 -8.72 32.18 4.91
CA VAL A 202 -8.80 31.72 3.52
C VAL A 202 -8.60 32.94 2.60
N SER A 203 -7.65 32.81 1.69
CA SER A 203 -7.31 33.91 0.78
C SER A 203 -8.53 34.37 -0.05
N GLY A 204 -8.58 35.66 -0.35
CA GLY A 204 -9.64 36.21 -1.21
C GLY A 204 -9.72 35.53 -2.57
N SER A 205 -8.60 35.02 -3.10
CA SER A 205 -8.55 34.29 -4.37
C SER A 205 -9.25 32.92 -4.26
N THR A 206 -9.09 32.21 -3.15
CA THR A 206 -9.76 30.94 -2.90
C THR A 206 -11.25 31.14 -2.66
N ARG A 207 -11.65 32.16 -1.88
CA ARG A 207 -13.07 32.50 -1.69
C ARG A 207 -13.75 32.83 -3.02
N ALA A 208 -13.08 33.61 -3.87
CA ALA A 208 -13.61 33.94 -5.20
C ALA A 208 -13.79 32.69 -6.08
N LYS A 209 -12.80 31.79 -6.12
CA LYS A 209 -12.88 30.55 -6.90
C LYS A 209 -13.96 29.59 -6.36
N ALA A 210 -14.04 29.44 -5.04
CA ALA A 210 -15.07 28.63 -4.39
C ALA A 210 -16.46 29.19 -4.70
N GLY A 211 -16.67 30.49 -4.51
CA GLY A 211 -17.93 31.18 -4.80
C GLY A 211 -18.36 31.09 -6.25
N ALA A 212 -17.44 31.25 -7.21
CA ALA A 212 -17.71 31.07 -8.63
C ALA A 212 -18.18 29.64 -8.97
N ALA A 213 -17.72 28.63 -8.19
CA ALA A 213 -18.15 27.23 -8.31
C ALA A 213 -19.39 26.88 -7.46
N GLY A 214 -19.97 27.85 -6.75
CA GLY A 214 -21.09 27.62 -5.84
C GLY A 214 -20.71 26.78 -4.61
N ILE A 215 -19.46 26.87 -4.15
CA ILE A 215 -18.95 26.20 -2.96
C ILE A 215 -18.90 27.22 -1.82
N ALA A 216 -19.52 26.90 -0.70
CA ALA A 216 -19.46 27.74 0.49
C ALA A 216 -18.12 27.58 1.23
N VAL A 217 -17.66 28.63 1.89
CA VAL A 217 -16.51 28.57 2.82
C VAL A 217 -17.05 28.79 4.22
N ARG A 218 -16.73 27.88 5.13
CA ARG A 218 -17.09 27.97 6.56
C ARG A 218 -15.84 28.31 7.36
N ASP A 219 -15.87 29.46 7.98
CA ASP A 219 -14.86 29.90 8.91
C ASP A 219 -15.28 29.55 10.34
N PHE A 220 -14.30 29.48 11.25
CA PHE A 220 -14.54 29.36 12.69
C PHE A 220 -15.37 28.10 13.10
N VAL A 221 -15.07 26.96 12.48
CA VAL A 221 -15.59 25.67 12.94
C VAL A 221 -14.75 25.21 14.13
N ASP A 222 -15.37 25.15 15.32
CA ASP A 222 -14.68 24.78 16.57
C ASP A 222 -14.58 23.27 16.76
N ASP A 223 -15.65 22.53 16.36
CA ASP A 223 -15.66 21.08 16.58
C ASP A 223 -16.40 20.35 15.44
N LEU A 224 -16.05 19.07 15.29
CA LEU A 224 -16.64 18.12 14.34
C LEU A 224 -17.26 16.97 15.13
N VAL A 225 -18.58 16.97 15.28
CA VAL A 225 -19.28 16.04 16.15
C VAL A 225 -20.00 14.96 15.34
N PRO A 226 -19.46 13.71 15.28
CA PRO A 226 -20.12 12.60 14.57
C PRO A 226 -21.52 12.29 15.16
N ARG A 227 -22.45 11.96 14.27
CA ARG A 227 -23.80 11.48 14.60
C ARG A 227 -24.02 10.11 13.96
N ASN A 228 -25.18 9.52 14.18
CA ASN A 228 -25.52 8.21 13.59
C ASN A 228 -25.49 8.22 12.05
N SER A 229 -25.83 9.36 11.43
CA SER A 229 -25.78 9.56 9.98
C SER A 229 -25.24 10.95 9.67
N GLY A 230 -23.92 11.07 9.36
CA GLY A 230 -23.26 12.36 9.12
C GLY A 230 -22.67 12.98 10.38
N LEU A 231 -22.36 14.28 10.35
CA LEU A 231 -21.78 15.01 11.49
C LEU A 231 -22.31 16.43 11.58
N ASP A 232 -22.21 17.02 12.76
CA ASP A 232 -22.50 18.44 12.99
C ASP A 232 -21.20 19.22 13.00
N LEU A 233 -21.15 20.30 12.22
CA LEU A 233 -20.14 21.35 12.34
C LEU A 233 -20.60 22.28 13.48
N VAL A 234 -19.82 22.37 14.52
CA VAL A 234 -20.08 23.31 15.63
C VAL A 234 -19.30 24.59 15.34
N MET A 235 -20.00 25.69 15.16
CA MET A 235 -19.42 26.98 14.86
C MET A 235 -18.99 27.71 16.15
N ALA A 236 -18.06 28.64 16.06
CA ALA A 236 -17.57 29.42 17.21
C ALA A 236 -18.65 30.23 17.91
N ASP A 237 -19.74 30.57 17.23
CA ASP A 237 -20.93 31.24 17.83
C ASP A 237 -21.87 30.27 18.53
N GLY A 238 -21.55 28.97 18.58
CA GLY A 238 -22.37 27.91 19.16
C GLY A 238 -23.49 27.39 18.25
N SER A 239 -23.64 27.93 17.04
CA SER A 239 -24.56 27.38 16.05
C SER A 239 -24.02 26.06 15.48
N THR A 240 -24.91 25.23 14.91
CA THR A 240 -24.55 23.94 14.32
C THR A 240 -25.08 23.82 12.91
N GLU A 241 -24.23 23.31 12.00
CA GLU A 241 -24.65 22.98 10.65
C GLU A 241 -24.47 21.47 10.41
N ARG A 242 -25.52 20.82 9.91
CA ARG A 242 -25.50 19.37 9.62
C ARG A 242 -24.92 19.12 8.26
N ILE A 243 -23.97 18.19 8.17
CA ILE A 243 -23.45 17.62 6.93
C ILE A 243 -23.61 16.10 6.92
N ASP A 244 -23.63 15.51 5.73
CA ASP A 244 -23.79 14.07 5.58
C ASP A 244 -22.41 13.38 5.55
N VAL A 245 -21.43 14.00 4.89
CA VAL A 245 -20.07 13.44 4.70
C VAL A 245 -18.99 14.50 4.82
N LEU A 246 -17.89 14.15 5.46
CA LEU A 246 -16.66 14.95 5.54
C LEU A 246 -15.53 14.29 4.75
N TYR A 247 -14.96 15.01 3.81
CA TYR A 247 -13.69 14.63 3.18
C TYR A 247 -12.50 15.32 3.84
N ALA A 248 -11.49 14.54 4.23
CA ALA A 248 -10.26 15.05 4.81
C ALA A 248 -9.18 15.23 3.71
N ALA A 249 -9.12 16.45 3.18
CA ALA A 249 -8.13 16.89 2.17
C ALA A 249 -6.79 17.29 2.82
N MET A 250 -6.33 16.53 3.82
CA MET A 250 -5.19 16.91 4.67
C MET A 250 -3.86 16.32 4.20
N GLY A 251 -3.88 15.51 3.12
CA GLY A 251 -2.69 14.80 2.62
C GLY A 251 -2.34 13.58 3.47
N CYS A 252 -1.15 13.08 3.28
CA CYS A 252 -0.65 11.89 3.96
C CYS A 252 0.84 11.98 4.26
N ASP A 253 1.32 11.14 5.16
CA ASP A 253 2.74 10.93 5.43
C ASP A 253 3.19 9.67 4.68
N VAL A 254 4.20 9.83 3.82
CA VAL A 254 4.73 8.73 3.01
C VAL A 254 5.74 7.94 3.82
N ARG A 255 5.59 6.61 3.89
CA ARG A 255 6.48 5.73 4.64
C ARG A 255 7.69 5.30 3.80
N SER A 256 8.55 6.25 3.46
CA SER A 256 9.71 6.07 2.56
C SER A 256 11.05 6.01 3.30
N GLU A 257 11.07 5.96 4.63
CA GLU A 257 12.28 6.01 5.45
C GLU A 257 13.29 4.93 5.04
N LEU A 258 12.83 3.70 4.80
CA LEU A 258 13.68 2.58 4.37
C LEU A 258 14.30 2.81 2.98
N ALA A 259 13.59 3.51 2.10
CA ALA A 259 14.11 3.87 0.78
C ALA A 259 15.19 4.94 0.89
N MET A 260 14.93 5.97 1.72
CA MET A 260 15.90 7.04 1.97
C MET A 260 17.17 6.50 2.66
N GLU A 261 17.03 5.52 3.55
CA GLU A 261 18.15 4.88 4.25
C GLU A 261 19.14 4.22 3.28
N VAL A 262 18.66 3.61 2.20
CA VAL A 262 19.52 3.03 1.15
C VAL A 262 19.88 4.03 0.05
N GLY A 263 19.46 5.29 0.16
CA GLY A 263 19.79 6.34 -0.80
C GLY A 263 18.89 6.37 -2.04
N ALA A 264 17.70 5.78 -1.99
CA ALA A 264 16.74 5.86 -3.10
C ALA A 264 16.18 7.29 -3.23
N HIS A 265 15.98 7.73 -4.46
CA HIS A 265 15.46 9.06 -4.74
C HIS A 265 13.97 9.16 -4.39
N CYS A 266 13.61 10.19 -3.64
CA CYS A 266 12.25 10.58 -3.33
C CYS A 266 11.98 12.00 -3.85
N ASP A 267 10.70 12.35 -4.04
CA ASP A 267 10.30 13.72 -4.32
C ASP A 267 10.19 14.54 -3.03
N GLU A 268 9.80 15.83 -3.18
CA GLU A 268 9.63 16.77 -2.08
C GLU A 268 8.51 16.39 -1.09
N ASP A 269 7.53 15.59 -1.53
CA ASP A 269 6.45 15.07 -0.71
C ASP A 269 6.83 13.72 -0.04
N GLY A 270 8.00 13.17 -0.33
CA GLY A 270 8.51 11.92 0.22
C GLY A 270 8.15 10.67 -0.60
N TYR A 271 7.45 10.78 -1.74
CA TYR A 271 7.15 9.63 -2.59
C TYR A 271 8.41 9.11 -3.28
N ILE A 272 8.59 7.78 -3.28
CA ILE A 272 9.71 7.13 -3.96
C ILE A 272 9.57 7.27 -5.47
N LEU A 273 10.59 7.80 -6.13
CA LEU A 273 10.64 7.89 -7.59
C LEU A 273 10.92 6.52 -8.18
N ILE A 274 10.09 6.10 -9.13
CA ILE A 274 10.17 4.79 -9.77
C ILE A 274 10.25 4.89 -11.28
N GLY A 275 10.96 3.93 -11.89
CA GLY A 275 11.02 3.74 -13.32
C GLY A 275 9.84 2.90 -13.86
N PRO A 276 9.87 2.57 -15.19
CA PRO A 276 8.75 1.86 -15.86
C PRO A 276 8.41 0.50 -15.27
N HIS A 277 9.35 -0.17 -14.60
CA HIS A 277 9.14 -1.47 -13.96
C HIS A 277 9.08 -1.37 -12.44
N ALA A 278 8.70 -0.20 -11.92
CA ALA A 278 8.64 0.11 -10.48
C ALA A 278 10.00 -0.04 -9.74
N GLN A 279 11.14 -0.04 -10.46
CA GLN A 279 12.47 0.01 -9.86
C GLN A 279 12.77 1.42 -9.32
N THR A 280 13.45 1.49 -8.19
CA THR A 280 13.98 2.74 -7.64
C THR A 280 15.31 3.12 -8.29
N SER A 281 15.95 4.20 -7.83
CA SER A 281 17.33 4.54 -8.23
C SER A 281 18.38 3.57 -7.67
N ILE A 282 18.02 2.67 -6.77
CA ILE A 282 18.91 1.65 -6.19
C ILE A 282 18.63 0.32 -6.85
N GLU A 283 19.65 -0.24 -7.50
CA GLU A 283 19.56 -1.57 -8.14
C GLU A 283 19.13 -2.64 -7.13
N GLY A 284 18.14 -3.45 -7.51
CA GLY A 284 17.59 -4.49 -6.65
C GLY A 284 16.53 -4.04 -5.66
N VAL A 285 16.23 -2.72 -5.57
CA VAL A 285 15.17 -2.16 -4.74
C VAL A 285 14.04 -1.63 -5.63
N TYR A 286 12.82 -2.06 -5.34
CA TYR A 286 11.58 -1.69 -6.05
C TYR A 286 10.60 -1.05 -5.07
N ALA A 287 9.70 -0.20 -5.58
CA ALA A 287 8.64 0.38 -4.76
C ALA A 287 7.30 0.27 -5.49
N VAL A 288 6.26 -0.17 -4.75
CA VAL A 288 4.92 -0.41 -5.29
C VAL A 288 3.82 0.08 -4.33
N GLY A 289 2.68 0.48 -4.89
CA GLY A 289 1.56 1.03 -4.12
C GLY A 289 1.80 2.48 -3.72
N ASP A 290 1.11 2.90 -2.67
CA ASP A 290 0.99 4.31 -2.29
C ASP A 290 2.31 4.97 -1.86
N VAL A 291 3.36 4.22 -1.57
CA VAL A 291 4.70 4.76 -1.27
C VAL A 291 5.42 5.27 -2.52
N ALA A 292 5.06 4.76 -3.70
CA ALA A 292 5.66 5.14 -4.97
C ALA A 292 4.95 6.36 -5.57
N LYS A 293 5.69 7.22 -6.30
CA LYS A 293 5.12 8.39 -6.99
C LYS A 293 4.18 7.95 -8.12
N ALA A 294 2.90 7.87 -7.80
CA ALA A 294 1.82 7.50 -8.72
C ALA A 294 0.45 7.91 -8.16
N LEU A 295 -0.63 7.46 -8.80
CA LEU A 295 -1.98 7.60 -8.24
C LEU A 295 -2.20 6.55 -7.13
N ASN A 296 -2.56 7.00 -5.93
CA ASN A 296 -2.83 6.14 -4.76
C ASN A 296 -4.16 5.37 -4.94
N GLN A 297 -4.10 4.28 -5.72
CA GLN A 297 -5.23 3.40 -6.00
C GLN A 297 -4.82 1.93 -5.93
N ILE A 298 -5.69 1.06 -5.41
CA ILE A 298 -5.44 -0.39 -5.32
C ILE A 298 -5.07 -0.98 -6.69
N ALA A 299 -5.80 -0.60 -7.73
CA ALA A 299 -5.57 -1.08 -9.11
C ALA A 299 -4.19 -0.66 -9.64
N VAL A 300 -3.71 0.55 -9.31
CA VAL A 300 -2.36 1.02 -9.67
C VAL A 300 -1.31 0.20 -8.94
N GLY A 301 -1.50 -0.03 -7.64
CA GLY A 301 -0.62 -0.87 -6.84
C GLY A 301 -0.51 -2.31 -7.37
N PHE A 302 -1.62 -2.90 -7.85
CA PHE A 302 -1.61 -4.22 -8.49
C PHE A 302 -0.82 -4.21 -9.80
N GLY A 303 -0.99 -3.18 -10.63
CA GLY A 303 -0.22 -3.02 -11.87
C GLY A 303 1.28 -2.89 -11.60
N GLN A 304 1.66 -2.04 -10.66
CA GLN A 304 3.06 -1.88 -10.25
C GLN A 304 3.64 -3.18 -9.68
N ALA A 305 2.88 -3.91 -8.86
CA ALA A 305 3.29 -5.21 -8.31
C ALA A 305 3.58 -6.23 -9.42
N ALA A 306 2.74 -6.30 -10.45
CA ALA A 306 2.95 -7.17 -11.60
C ALA A 306 4.22 -6.79 -12.38
N LEU A 307 4.42 -5.49 -12.67
CA LEU A 307 5.59 -4.96 -13.38
C LEU A 307 6.89 -5.24 -12.60
N ALA A 308 6.94 -4.88 -11.31
CA ALA A 308 8.09 -5.11 -10.45
C ALA A 308 8.46 -6.59 -10.36
N SER A 309 7.47 -7.44 -10.07
CA SER A 309 7.71 -8.88 -9.89
C SER A 309 8.22 -9.55 -11.15
N THR A 310 7.67 -9.17 -12.32
CA THR A 310 8.13 -9.69 -13.63
C THR A 310 9.56 -9.24 -13.92
N HIS A 311 9.87 -7.98 -13.67
CA HIS A 311 11.22 -7.45 -13.88
C HIS A 311 12.24 -8.13 -12.94
N ILE A 312 11.92 -8.27 -11.66
CA ILE A 312 12.74 -9.00 -10.67
C ILE A 312 13.04 -10.42 -11.16
N HIS A 313 11.99 -11.14 -11.57
CA HIS A 313 12.15 -12.52 -12.02
C HIS A 313 13.08 -12.64 -13.22
N ASN A 314 12.89 -11.80 -14.25
CA ASN A 314 13.69 -11.79 -15.46
C ASN A 314 15.15 -11.41 -15.18
N ALA A 315 15.41 -10.39 -14.35
CA ALA A 315 16.75 -10.00 -13.95
C ALA A 315 17.49 -11.14 -13.24
N MET A 316 16.84 -11.82 -12.29
CA MET A 316 17.42 -12.96 -11.58
C MET A 316 17.64 -14.19 -12.48
N LEU A 317 16.86 -14.37 -13.55
CA LEU A 317 17.13 -15.42 -14.55
C LEU A 317 18.37 -15.09 -15.38
N ALA A 318 18.52 -13.85 -15.82
CA ALA A 318 19.66 -13.40 -16.59
C ALA A 318 20.98 -13.53 -15.80
N GLU A 319 20.98 -13.16 -14.52
CA GLU A 319 22.13 -13.33 -13.61
C GLU A 319 22.57 -14.79 -13.49
N ARG A 320 21.60 -15.71 -13.35
CA ARG A 320 21.89 -17.15 -13.28
C ARG A 320 22.43 -17.71 -14.59
N ALA A 321 21.98 -17.19 -15.72
CA ALA A 321 22.48 -17.59 -17.04
C ALA A 321 23.92 -17.10 -17.26
N GLY A 322 24.22 -15.83 -16.93
CA GLY A 322 25.58 -15.27 -17.01
C GLY A 322 26.58 -16.02 -16.14
N SER A 323 26.20 -16.33 -14.89
CA SER A 323 27.09 -17.07 -13.98
C SER A 323 27.34 -18.54 -14.38
N ARG A 324 26.52 -19.14 -15.24
CA ARG A 324 26.76 -20.48 -15.80
C ARG A 324 27.74 -20.42 -16.95
N CYS A 325 27.67 -19.39 -17.79
CA CYS A 325 28.58 -19.23 -18.93
C CYS A 325 30.02 -18.98 -18.48
N GLU A 326 30.22 -18.31 -17.32
CA GLU A 326 31.57 -18.09 -16.76
C GLU A 326 32.20 -19.33 -16.10
N LYS A 327 31.43 -20.39 -15.82
CA LYS A 327 31.86 -21.60 -15.11
C LYS A 327 32.11 -22.81 -16.01
N GLU A 328 31.79 -22.76 -17.30
CA GLU A 328 32.22 -23.80 -18.25
C GLU A 328 33.67 -23.52 -18.68
N PRO A 329 34.68 -24.34 -18.25
CA PRO A 329 36.02 -24.22 -18.78
C PRO A 329 35.98 -24.59 -20.25
N GLU A 330 36.65 -23.78 -21.08
CA GLU A 330 36.91 -24.14 -22.48
C GLU A 330 37.37 -25.60 -22.57
N ALA A 331 36.52 -26.45 -23.12
CA ALA A 331 36.92 -27.80 -23.45
C ALA A 331 38.05 -27.71 -24.48
N HIS A 332 39.28 -27.95 -24.02
CA HIS A 332 40.42 -28.07 -24.89
C HIS A 332 40.11 -29.09 -25.99
N HIS A 333 39.85 -28.58 -27.17
CA HIS A 333 39.82 -29.39 -28.39
C HIS A 333 41.24 -29.94 -28.59
N GLN A 334 41.50 -31.16 -28.08
CA GLN A 334 42.65 -31.94 -28.47
C GLN A 334 42.45 -32.36 -29.94
N SER A 335 43.19 -31.72 -30.81
CA SER A 335 43.31 -32.10 -32.23
C SER A 335 43.73 -33.57 -32.32
N PRO A 336 43.07 -34.38 -33.16
CA PRO A 336 43.50 -35.75 -33.34
C PRO A 336 44.87 -35.79 -34.02
N ASN A 337 45.83 -36.46 -33.37
CA ASN A 337 47.17 -36.72 -33.82
C ASN A 337 47.15 -37.43 -35.17
N PRO A 338 47.89 -37.00 -36.25
CA PRO A 338 47.97 -37.72 -37.53
C PRO A 338 48.68 -39.04 -37.34
N ARG A 339 48.06 -40.14 -37.79
CA ARG A 339 48.72 -41.46 -37.81
C ARG A 339 49.91 -41.43 -38.75
N PRO A 340 51.10 -42.05 -38.39
CA PRO A 340 52.19 -42.20 -39.29
C PRO A 340 51.84 -43.25 -40.37
N GLY A 341 52.02 -42.85 -41.61
CA GLY A 341 51.84 -43.75 -42.75
C GLY A 341 52.86 -44.87 -42.77
N GLY A 342 52.45 -46.08 -43.18
CA GLY A 342 53.17 -47.19 -43.64
C GLY A 342 52.52 -47.67 -44.91
#